data_69d4ecc4f37a1fca5f07f853d841a477
#
_entry.id   69d4ecc4f37a1fca5f07f853d841a477
#
_cell.length_a   1.000
_cell.length_b   1.000
_cell.length_c   1.000
_cell.angle_alpha   90.00
_cell.angle_beta   90.00
_cell.angle_gamma   90.00
#
_symmetry.space_group_name_H-M   'P 1'
#
loop_
_entity.id
_entity.type
_entity.pdbx_description
1 polymer ?
#
loop_
_entity_poly.entity_id
_entity_poly.type
_entity_poly.pdbx_seq_one_letter_code
_entity_poly.pdbx_strand_id
1 'polypeptide(L)'
;LARLLARHDLDLHLVDSRRDQLADERLACLADAVASVHVHHAPVPELVLGSVPAGTHVLVMTHDHAEDFAICDAALRCGHLGPVGLIGSAAKWARFRSGLLVEGHAPELVDRIACPIGDPALPGKEPAVVALSVAGALLRAAAPVRR
;
A
#
# COMPACT_ATOMS: atom_id res chain seq x y z
N LEU A 1 3.39 3.60 9.88
CA LEU A 1 3.30 2.25 9.33
C LEU A 1 4.69 1.70 9.01
N ALA A 2 5.49 2.38 8.17
CA ALA A 2 6.83 1.93 7.78
C ALA A 2 7.70 1.56 8.99
N ARG A 3 7.69 2.38 10.05
CA ARG A 3 8.43 2.13 11.29
C ARG A 3 8.01 0.83 12.01
N LEU A 4 6.75 0.45 11.93
CA LEU A 4 6.27 -0.83 12.49
C LEU A 4 6.73 -1.99 11.63
N LEU A 5 6.54 -1.91 10.31
CA LEU A 5 6.91 -2.96 9.37
C LEU A 5 8.42 -3.18 9.32
N ALA A 6 9.22 -2.12 9.47
CA ALA A 6 10.67 -2.18 9.46
C ALA A 6 11.28 -3.06 10.57
N ARG A 7 10.50 -3.47 11.56
CA ARG A 7 10.94 -4.39 12.63
C ARG A 7 10.85 -5.87 12.25
N HIS A 8 10.35 -6.17 11.06
CA HIS A 8 10.18 -7.53 10.58
C HIS A 8 11.13 -7.82 9.41
N ASP A 9 11.50 -9.08 9.25
CA ASP A 9 12.33 -9.54 8.13
C ASP A 9 11.48 -9.57 6.86
N LEU A 10 11.57 -8.49 6.10
CA LEU A 10 10.84 -8.28 4.83
C LEU A 10 11.54 -7.21 3.97
N ASP A 11 11.20 -7.17 2.69
CA ASP A 11 11.56 -6.08 1.79
C ASP A 11 10.49 -4.98 1.85
N LEU A 12 10.89 -3.76 2.22
CA LEU A 12 10.01 -2.61 2.38
C LEU A 12 10.34 -1.57 1.31
N HIS A 13 9.45 -1.39 0.35
CA HIS A 13 9.56 -0.37 -0.67
C HIS A 13 8.76 0.87 -0.27
N LEU A 14 9.45 2.00 -0.06
CA LEU A 14 8.86 3.30 0.25
C LEU A 14 8.86 4.14 -1.02
N VAL A 15 7.68 4.49 -1.51
CA VAL A 15 7.50 5.24 -2.75
C VAL A 15 6.75 6.53 -2.46
N ASP A 16 7.28 7.69 -2.85
CA ASP A 16 6.57 8.96 -2.78
C ASP A 16 6.97 9.85 -3.96
N SER A 17 6.01 10.58 -4.50
CA SER A 17 6.23 11.56 -5.58
C SER A 17 6.92 12.82 -5.09
N ARG A 18 6.91 13.08 -3.78
CA ARG A 18 7.48 14.25 -3.12
C ARG A 18 8.80 13.91 -2.46
N ARG A 19 9.87 14.54 -2.92
CA ARG A 19 11.23 14.29 -2.42
C ARG A 19 11.40 14.59 -0.93
N ASP A 20 10.74 15.62 -0.41
CA ASP A 20 10.83 16.01 1.00
C ASP A 20 10.24 14.97 1.96
N GLN A 21 9.33 14.11 1.49
CA GLN A 21 8.78 13.01 2.28
C GLN A 21 9.78 11.85 2.46
N LEU A 22 10.78 11.78 1.59
CA LEU A 22 11.85 10.78 1.60
C LEU A 22 13.20 11.36 2.07
N ALA A 23 13.19 12.53 2.71
CA ALA A 23 14.39 13.14 3.26
C ALA A 23 14.95 12.32 4.43
N ASP A 24 16.28 12.38 4.61
CA ASP A 24 17.01 11.58 5.62
C ASP A 24 16.46 11.77 7.04
N GLU A 25 16.04 13.00 7.39
CA GLU A 25 15.45 13.29 8.71
C GLU A 25 14.15 12.52 8.95
N ARG A 26 13.34 12.30 7.90
CA ARG A 26 12.09 11.51 7.98
C ARG A 26 12.37 10.02 8.02
N LEU A 27 13.40 9.58 7.32
CA LEU A 27 13.82 8.19 7.25
C LEU A 27 14.70 7.75 8.41
N ALA A 28 15.20 8.69 9.24
CA ALA A 28 16.04 8.39 10.40
C ALA A 28 15.39 7.39 11.38
N CYS A 29 14.07 7.35 11.44
CA CYS A 29 13.32 6.37 12.25
C CYS A 29 13.43 4.91 11.75
N LEU A 30 14.05 4.69 10.58
CA LEU A 30 14.29 3.40 9.96
C LEU A 30 15.77 2.98 10.02
N ALA A 31 16.63 3.76 10.69
CA ALA A 31 18.09 3.52 10.73
C ALA A 31 18.45 2.16 11.36
N ASP A 32 17.61 1.62 12.25
CA ASP A 32 17.76 0.34 12.91
C ASP A 32 16.76 -0.72 12.39
N ALA A 33 16.35 -0.60 11.13
CA ALA A 33 15.42 -1.53 10.50
C ALA A 33 16.01 -2.95 10.41
N VAL A 34 15.18 -3.95 10.67
CA VAL A 34 15.44 -5.36 10.34
C VAL A 34 15.12 -5.61 8.88
N ALA A 35 14.08 -4.94 8.36
CA ALA A 35 13.69 -4.98 6.96
C ALA A 35 14.78 -4.43 6.03
N SER A 36 14.87 -4.97 4.82
CA SER A 36 15.59 -4.33 3.72
C SER A 36 14.73 -3.17 3.18
N VAL A 37 15.19 -1.94 3.39
CA VAL A 37 14.44 -0.73 3.02
C VAL A 37 14.91 -0.18 1.68
N HIS A 38 13.99 -0.10 0.71
CA HIS A 38 14.22 0.45 -0.61
C HIS A 38 13.42 1.74 -0.77
N VAL A 39 14.10 2.85 -1.05
CA VAL A 39 13.49 4.19 -1.14
C VAL A 39 13.41 4.61 -2.60
N HIS A 40 12.22 4.97 -3.06
CA HIS A 40 11.93 5.37 -4.43
C HIS A 40 11.31 6.77 -4.46
N HIS A 41 12.09 7.77 -4.87
CA HIS A 41 11.52 9.05 -5.28
C HIS A 41 11.01 8.91 -6.72
N ALA A 42 9.70 8.84 -6.89
CA ALA A 42 9.07 8.61 -8.18
C ALA A 42 7.98 9.67 -8.45
N PRO A 43 8.24 10.65 -9.33
CA PRO A 43 7.21 11.62 -9.73
C PRO A 43 5.96 10.98 -10.35
N VAL A 44 6.10 9.74 -10.85
CA VAL A 44 5.02 8.90 -11.39
C VAL A 44 5.09 7.56 -10.62
N PRO A 45 4.49 7.47 -9.42
CA PRO A 45 4.70 6.35 -8.49
C PRO A 45 4.26 5.00 -9.05
N GLU A 46 3.23 4.97 -9.87
CA GLU A 46 2.72 3.74 -10.49
C GLU A 46 3.74 3.02 -11.38
N LEU A 47 4.75 3.73 -11.89
CA LEU A 47 5.82 3.10 -12.69
C LEU A 47 6.71 2.17 -11.86
N VAL A 48 6.80 2.39 -10.55
CA VAL A 48 7.59 1.53 -9.66
C VAL A 48 7.01 0.12 -9.57
N LEU A 49 5.70 -0.04 -9.75
CA LEU A 49 5.01 -1.33 -9.65
C LEU A 49 5.55 -2.39 -10.60
N GLY A 50 6.04 -1.98 -11.78
CA GLY A 50 6.64 -2.89 -12.76
C GLY A 50 7.99 -3.46 -12.35
N SER A 51 8.67 -2.86 -11.37
CA SER A 51 10.03 -3.22 -10.94
C SER A 51 10.09 -3.95 -9.60
N VAL A 52 9.00 -4.00 -8.83
CA VAL A 52 8.96 -4.71 -7.55
C VAL A 52 8.80 -6.22 -7.74
N PRO A 53 9.27 -7.05 -6.80
CA PRO A 53 9.19 -8.50 -6.89
C PRO A 53 7.75 -9.02 -7.02
N ALA A 54 7.61 -10.20 -7.63
CA ALA A 54 6.32 -10.88 -7.70
C ALA A 54 5.77 -11.18 -6.29
N GLY A 55 4.46 -11.04 -6.12
CA GLY A 55 3.79 -11.23 -4.83
C GLY A 55 3.89 -10.03 -3.90
N THR A 56 4.53 -8.92 -4.30
CA THR A 56 4.61 -7.70 -3.49
C THR A 56 3.20 -7.18 -3.15
N HIS A 57 2.93 -7.01 -1.85
CA HIS A 57 1.71 -6.36 -1.37
C HIS A 57 1.81 -4.85 -1.61
N VAL A 58 0.80 -4.25 -2.18
CA VAL A 58 0.76 -2.82 -2.47
C VAL A 58 -0.19 -2.10 -1.52
N LEU A 59 0.32 -1.07 -0.85
CA LEU A 59 -0.48 -0.21 0.05
C LEU A 59 -0.54 1.19 -0.55
N VAL A 60 -1.72 1.58 -1.00
CA VAL A 60 -1.97 2.88 -1.62
C VAL A 60 -2.48 3.84 -0.56
N MET A 61 -1.66 4.81 -0.20
CA MET A 61 -1.96 5.79 0.85
C MET A 61 -1.27 7.13 0.58
N THR A 62 -1.43 7.65 -0.63
CA THR A 62 -0.82 8.92 -1.01
C THR A 62 -1.60 10.12 -0.44
N HIS A 63 -1.13 11.30 -0.70
CA HIS A 63 -1.80 12.56 -0.31
C HIS A 63 -2.79 13.06 -1.37
N ASP A 64 -2.82 12.42 -2.54
CA ASP A 64 -3.61 12.85 -3.69
C ASP A 64 -4.49 11.73 -4.22
N HIS A 65 -5.77 12.02 -4.43
CA HIS A 65 -6.75 11.03 -4.89
C HIS A 65 -6.53 10.58 -6.35
N ALA A 66 -6.00 11.46 -7.20
CA ALA A 66 -5.70 11.10 -8.58
C ALA A 66 -4.50 10.18 -8.65
N GLU A 67 -3.47 10.43 -7.82
CA GLU A 67 -2.31 9.55 -7.66
C GLU A 67 -2.73 8.18 -7.10
N ASP A 68 -3.55 8.14 -6.06
CA ASP A 68 -4.11 6.89 -5.52
C ASP A 68 -4.85 6.10 -6.61
N PHE A 69 -5.66 6.77 -7.44
CA PHE A 69 -6.40 6.12 -8.51
C PHE A 69 -5.47 5.54 -9.58
N ALA A 70 -4.48 6.32 -10.03
CA ALA A 70 -3.49 5.88 -11.01
C ALA A 70 -2.70 4.66 -10.55
N ILE A 71 -2.30 4.62 -9.27
CA ILE A 71 -1.62 3.47 -8.67
C ILE A 71 -2.55 2.25 -8.63
N CYS A 72 -3.82 2.40 -8.26
CA CYS A 72 -4.78 1.30 -8.27
C CYS A 72 -5.01 0.75 -9.69
N ASP A 73 -5.19 1.62 -10.69
CA ASP A 73 -5.34 1.23 -12.09
C ASP A 73 -4.12 0.45 -12.59
N ALA A 74 -2.92 0.98 -12.37
CA ALA A 74 -1.68 0.32 -12.76
C ALA A 74 -1.46 -1.01 -12.03
N ALA A 75 -1.79 -1.09 -10.73
CA ALA A 75 -1.65 -2.31 -9.96
C ALA A 75 -2.54 -3.44 -10.49
N LEU A 76 -3.77 -3.12 -10.92
CA LEU A 76 -4.67 -4.11 -11.53
C LEU A 76 -4.18 -4.60 -12.91
N ARG A 77 -3.38 -3.79 -13.61
CA ARG A 77 -2.74 -4.19 -14.89
C ARG A 77 -1.47 -5.03 -14.67
N CYS A 78 -0.87 -4.95 -13.49
CA CYS A 78 0.34 -5.71 -13.14
C CYS A 78 -0.05 -7.10 -12.60
N GLY A 79 0.05 -8.13 -13.44
CA GLY A 79 -0.37 -9.50 -13.09
C GLY A 79 0.54 -10.23 -12.09
N HIS A 80 1.68 -9.66 -11.71
CA HIS A 80 2.65 -10.29 -10.79
C HIS A 80 2.52 -9.82 -9.33
N LEU A 81 1.74 -8.78 -9.06
CA LEU A 81 1.60 -8.21 -7.72
C LEU A 81 0.74 -9.10 -6.80
N GLY A 82 0.98 -8.97 -5.50
CA GLY A 82 0.15 -9.52 -4.45
C GLY A 82 -1.10 -8.67 -4.17
N PRO A 83 -1.69 -8.80 -2.97
CA PRO A 83 -2.86 -8.02 -2.57
C PRO A 83 -2.63 -6.52 -2.63
N VAL A 84 -3.66 -5.78 -3.02
CA VAL A 84 -3.67 -4.31 -3.07
C VAL A 84 -4.63 -3.77 -2.00
N GLY A 85 -4.15 -2.85 -1.16
CA GLY A 85 -4.95 -2.16 -0.17
C GLY A 85 -4.94 -0.65 -0.42
N LEU A 86 -6.10 -0.02 -0.26
CA LEU A 86 -6.27 1.42 -0.43
C LEU A 86 -6.76 2.06 0.86
N ILE A 87 -6.09 3.14 1.30
CA ILE A 87 -6.60 3.96 2.38
C ILE A 87 -7.77 4.82 1.87
N GLY A 88 -8.89 4.76 2.56
CA GLY A 88 -10.04 5.57 2.16
C GLY A 88 -11.33 5.18 2.86
N SER A 89 -12.32 6.06 2.72
CA SER A 89 -13.70 5.79 3.17
C SER A 89 -14.46 4.92 2.17
N ALA A 90 -15.60 4.37 2.60
CA ALA A 90 -16.52 3.67 1.71
C ALA A 90 -16.97 4.55 0.52
N ALA A 91 -17.15 5.86 0.74
CA ALA A 91 -17.52 6.80 -0.33
C ALA A 91 -16.38 7.00 -1.36
N LYS A 92 -15.11 7.07 -0.89
CA LYS A 92 -13.96 7.10 -1.80
C LYS A 92 -13.89 5.80 -2.61
N TRP A 93 -14.04 4.67 -1.95
CA TRP A 93 -14.02 3.37 -2.62
C TRP A 93 -15.11 3.23 -3.68
N ALA A 94 -16.35 3.63 -3.39
CA ALA A 94 -17.44 3.57 -4.37
C ALA A 94 -17.11 4.33 -5.65
N ARG A 95 -16.50 5.53 -5.53
CA ARG A 95 -16.06 6.32 -6.69
C ARG A 95 -14.92 5.65 -7.44
N PHE A 96 -13.91 5.13 -6.73
CA PHE A 96 -12.75 4.45 -7.33
C PHE A 96 -13.20 3.19 -8.05
N ARG A 97 -14.02 2.37 -7.40
CA ARG A 97 -14.57 1.16 -8.00
C ARG A 97 -15.29 1.46 -9.32
N SER A 98 -16.17 2.46 -9.32
CA SER A 98 -16.88 2.88 -10.54
C SER A 98 -15.91 3.34 -11.64
N GLY A 99 -14.91 4.16 -11.28
CA GLY A 99 -13.90 4.64 -12.22
C GLY A 99 -13.06 3.48 -12.82
N LEU A 100 -12.61 2.54 -11.99
CA LEU A 100 -11.81 1.40 -12.44
C LEU A 100 -12.60 0.48 -13.39
N LEU A 101 -13.91 0.32 -13.18
CA LEU A 101 -14.77 -0.41 -14.11
C LEU A 101 -14.89 0.33 -15.45
N VAL A 102 -14.97 1.67 -15.44
CA VAL A 102 -15.00 2.49 -16.67
C VAL A 102 -13.67 2.38 -17.43
N GLU A 103 -12.52 2.25 -16.72
CA GLU A 103 -11.20 2.00 -17.32
C GLU A 103 -11.07 0.58 -17.91
N GLY A 104 -12.12 -0.25 -17.80
CA GLY A 104 -12.18 -1.57 -18.43
C GLY A 104 -11.69 -2.73 -17.60
N HIS A 105 -11.45 -2.55 -16.30
CA HIS A 105 -11.09 -3.66 -15.41
C HIS A 105 -12.29 -4.56 -15.13
N ALA A 106 -12.04 -5.87 -15.07
CA ALA A 106 -13.06 -6.84 -14.68
C ALA A 106 -13.50 -6.63 -13.22
N PRO A 107 -14.80 -6.71 -12.90
CA PRO A 107 -15.31 -6.52 -11.54
C PRO A 107 -14.60 -7.39 -10.49
N GLU A 108 -14.28 -8.63 -10.84
CA GLU A 108 -13.62 -9.60 -9.96
C GLU A 108 -12.19 -9.16 -9.58
N LEU A 109 -11.51 -8.43 -10.46
CA LEU A 109 -10.19 -7.87 -10.17
C LEU A 109 -10.33 -6.62 -9.30
N VAL A 110 -11.24 -5.73 -9.64
CA VAL A 110 -11.49 -4.49 -8.88
C VAL A 110 -11.87 -4.82 -7.44
N ASP A 111 -12.75 -5.79 -7.24
CA ASP A 111 -13.25 -6.20 -5.93
C ASP A 111 -12.18 -6.91 -5.05
N ARG A 112 -10.99 -7.19 -5.60
CA ARG A 112 -9.83 -7.67 -4.82
C ARG A 112 -9.07 -6.56 -4.12
N ILE A 113 -9.29 -5.28 -4.46
CA ILE A 113 -8.70 -4.17 -3.73
C ILE A 113 -9.40 -4.03 -2.38
N ALA A 114 -8.64 -4.14 -1.30
CA ALA A 114 -9.14 -3.95 0.05
C ALA A 114 -9.25 -2.44 0.37
N CYS A 115 -10.47 -1.94 0.57
CA CYS A 115 -10.71 -0.56 1.00
C CYS A 115 -11.95 -0.49 1.91
N PRO A 116 -11.82 0.09 3.12
CA PRO A 116 -10.59 0.59 3.75
C PRO A 116 -9.60 -0.54 4.08
N ILE A 117 -8.30 -0.21 4.03
CA ILE A 117 -7.24 -1.16 4.46
C ILE A 117 -7.22 -1.28 5.98
N GLY A 118 -6.75 -2.42 6.47
CA GLY A 118 -6.57 -2.69 7.89
C GLY A 118 -7.54 -3.71 8.44
N ASP A 119 -7.51 -3.86 9.76
CA ASP A 119 -8.37 -4.78 10.49
C ASP A 119 -9.65 -4.05 10.97
N PRO A 120 -10.83 -4.45 10.53
CA PRO A 120 -12.09 -3.84 10.97
C PRO A 120 -12.35 -4.01 12.47
N ALA A 121 -11.68 -4.95 13.14
CA ALA A 121 -11.76 -5.13 14.59
C ALA A 121 -10.98 -4.05 15.37
N LEU A 122 -10.15 -3.25 14.70
CA LEU A 122 -9.44 -2.11 15.28
C LEU A 122 -9.98 -0.80 14.70
N PRO A 123 -11.16 -0.34 15.17
CA PRO A 123 -11.75 0.89 14.67
C PRO A 123 -10.97 2.11 15.19
N GLY A 124 -10.76 3.10 14.32
CA GLY A 124 -10.11 4.36 14.65
C GLY A 124 -9.67 5.08 13.39
N LYS A 125 -9.59 6.40 13.47
CA LYS A 125 -9.17 7.27 12.36
C LYS A 125 -7.80 7.90 12.62
N GLU A 126 -7.30 7.77 13.83
CA GLU A 126 -5.99 8.29 14.22
C GLU A 126 -4.89 7.56 13.43
N PRO A 127 -3.89 8.29 12.90
CA PRO A 127 -2.82 7.70 12.08
C PRO A 127 -2.10 6.52 12.76
N ALA A 128 -1.93 6.56 14.07
CA ALA A 128 -1.30 5.48 14.83
C ALA A 128 -2.17 4.21 14.86
N VAL A 129 -3.50 4.35 15.03
CA VAL A 129 -4.44 3.22 15.02
C VAL A 129 -4.52 2.60 13.63
N VAL A 130 -4.62 3.43 12.58
CA VAL A 130 -4.60 2.96 11.19
C VAL A 130 -3.31 2.21 10.89
N ALA A 131 -2.15 2.76 11.30
CA ALA A 131 -0.87 2.11 11.08
C ALA A 131 -0.77 0.73 11.76
N LEU A 132 -1.26 0.62 13.00
CA LEU A 132 -1.29 -0.64 13.75
C LEU A 132 -2.24 -1.66 13.11
N SER A 133 -3.44 -1.22 12.73
CA SER A 133 -4.46 -2.03 12.07
C SER A 133 -3.95 -2.62 10.76
N VAL A 134 -3.34 -1.78 9.92
CA VAL A 134 -2.76 -2.22 8.62
C VAL A 134 -1.58 -3.15 8.84
N ALA A 135 -0.65 -2.83 9.75
CA ALA A 135 0.49 -3.69 10.04
C ALA A 135 0.04 -5.08 10.54
N GLY A 136 -0.94 -5.14 11.45
CA GLY A 136 -1.49 -6.39 11.93
C GLY A 136 -2.15 -7.24 10.84
N ALA A 137 -2.89 -6.61 9.93
CA ALA A 137 -3.52 -7.29 8.80
C ALA A 137 -2.46 -7.87 7.83
N LEU A 138 -1.42 -7.09 7.51
CA LEU A 138 -0.32 -7.53 6.64
C LEU A 138 0.46 -8.70 7.25
N LEU A 139 0.83 -8.61 8.51
CA LEU A 139 1.60 -9.65 9.20
C LEU A 139 0.82 -10.96 9.30
N ARG A 140 -0.51 -10.89 9.48
CA ARG A 140 -1.37 -12.09 9.40
C ARG A 140 -1.38 -12.70 8.01
N ALA A 141 -1.47 -11.87 6.97
CA ALA A 141 -1.47 -12.33 5.58
C ALA A 141 -0.12 -12.94 5.17
N ALA A 142 0.98 -12.43 5.71
CA ALA A 142 2.34 -12.91 5.46
C ALA A 142 2.74 -14.10 6.32
N ALA A 143 2.01 -14.39 7.41
CA ALA A 143 2.32 -15.52 8.28
C ALA A 143 2.19 -16.85 7.51
N PRO A 144 3.19 -17.74 7.58
CA PRO A 144 3.06 -19.07 7.00
C PRO A 144 1.87 -19.78 7.65
N VAL A 145 0.99 -20.36 6.83
CA VAL A 145 -0.12 -21.18 7.32
C VAL A 145 0.48 -22.29 8.17
N ARG A 146 0.34 -22.19 9.50
CA ARG A 146 0.70 -23.28 10.40
C ARG A 146 -0.23 -24.44 10.07
N ARG A 147 0.32 -25.45 9.42
CA ARG A 147 -0.34 -26.73 9.25
C ARG A 147 -0.38 -27.49 10.57
#